data_56dcdc33b0ea276fba842b6c89f7bff1
#
_entry.id   56dcdc33b0ea276fba842b6c89f7bff1
#
_cell.length_a   1.000
_cell.length_b   1.000
_cell.length_c   1.000
_cell.angle_alpha   90.00
_cell.angle_beta   90.00
_cell.angle_gamma   90.00
#
_symmetry.space_group_name_H-M   'P 1'
#
loop_
_entity.id
_entity.type
_entity.pdbx_description
1 polymer ?
#
loop_
_entity_poly.entity_id
_entity_poly.type
_entity_poly.pdbx_seq_one_letter_code
_entity_poly.pdbx_strand_id
1 'polypeptide(L)'
;MKKLIIAAFAVAAIAIAPKAHAQSDPMVGGAAMYPTKNIVENAVNSKDHTTLVAAVKAAGLVETLESAGPFTVFAPTNEAFGKLPAGTVDNLVKPENKEMLTKILTYHVVAGRMSSQDLWDKVKAGNGMASLTTVQGGKLMVMAKGKKLYLVDEKGGKSWITIADVNQSNGVIHVVNAVLMPN
;
A
#
# COMPACT_ATOMS: atom_id res chain seq x y z
N MET A 1 -35.82 67.10 -22.04
CA MET A 1 -34.93 66.71 -20.87
C MET A 1 -35.24 65.26 -20.60
N LYS A 2 -34.44 64.32 -21.18
CA LYS A 2 -34.56 62.85 -20.97
C LYS A 2 -33.55 62.41 -19.94
N LYS A 3 -34.03 61.95 -18.76
CA LYS A 3 -33.17 61.42 -17.69
C LYS A 3 -32.84 59.97 -18.02
N LEU A 4 -31.55 59.70 -18.21
CA LEU A 4 -31.02 58.35 -18.39
C LEU A 4 -30.80 57.73 -17.00
N ILE A 5 -31.52 56.65 -16.71
CA ILE A 5 -31.30 55.86 -15.48
C ILE A 5 -30.33 54.72 -15.83
N ILE A 6 -29.11 54.79 -15.31
CA ILE A 6 -28.14 53.73 -15.42
C ILE A 6 -28.39 52.76 -14.25
N ALA A 7 -28.91 51.58 -14.58
CA ALA A 7 -29.01 50.48 -13.61
C ALA A 7 -27.65 49.75 -13.52
N ALA A 8 -26.99 49.88 -12.39
CA ALA A 8 -25.75 49.13 -12.09
C ALA A 8 -26.13 47.71 -11.67
N PHE A 9 -25.82 46.74 -12.52
CA PHE A 9 -25.88 45.32 -12.18
C PHE A 9 -24.63 44.94 -11.36
N ALA A 10 -24.80 44.75 -10.06
CA ALA A 10 -23.79 44.17 -9.22
C ALA A 10 -23.79 42.64 -9.41
N VAL A 11 -22.80 42.13 -10.16
CA VAL A 11 -22.56 40.68 -10.27
C VAL A 11 -21.85 40.22 -8.98
N ALA A 12 -22.60 39.59 -8.08
CA ALA A 12 -22.02 38.91 -6.93
C ALA A 12 -21.35 37.63 -7.41
N ALA A 13 -20.01 37.63 -7.51
CA ALA A 13 -19.22 36.43 -7.71
C ALA A 13 -19.27 35.55 -6.45
N ILE A 14 -20.10 34.51 -6.50
CA ILE A 14 -20.09 33.46 -5.47
C ILE A 14 -18.80 32.65 -5.68
N ALA A 15 -17.79 32.92 -4.85
CA ALA A 15 -16.58 32.09 -4.77
C ALA A 15 -16.98 30.73 -4.16
N ILE A 16 -17.14 29.73 -5.03
CA ILE A 16 -17.26 28.34 -4.58
C ILE A 16 -15.86 27.90 -4.15
N ALA A 17 -15.54 28.05 -2.87
CA ALA A 17 -14.36 27.45 -2.30
C ALA A 17 -14.47 25.92 -2.46
N PRO A 18 -13.47 25.22 -3.04
CA PRO A 18 -13.49 23.78 -3.05
C PRO A 18 -13.50 23.29 -1.59
N LYS A 19 -14.54 22.52 -1.22
CA LYS A 19 -14.53 21.79 0.05
C LYS A 19 -13.36 20.83 -0.01
N ALA A 20 -12.25 21.17 0.63
CA ALA A 20 -11.23 20.21 0.96
C ALA A 20 -11.93 19.14 1.80
N HIS A 21 -12.15 17.97 1.21
CA HIS A 21 -12.50 16.80 1.98
C HIS A 21 -11.29 16.54 2.88
N ALA A 22 -11.46 16.81 4.16
CA ALA A 22 -10.52 16.35 5.18
C ALA A 22 -10.62 14.81 5.15
N GLN A 23 -9.82 14.18 4.30
CA GLN A 23 -9.65 12.75 4.29
C GLN A 23 -8.92 12.45 5.60
N SER A 24 -9.63 11.87 6.56
CA SER A 24 -8.99 11.44 7.81
C SER A 24 -7.91 10.44 7.44
N ASP A 25 -6.68 10.71 7.87
CA ASP A 25 -5.55 9.82 7.63
C ASP A 25 -5.89 8.42 8.12
N PRO A 26 -5.69 7.37 7.32
CA PRO A 26 -6.02 6.02 7.73
C PRO A 26 -5.20 5.61 8.95
N MET A 27 -5.86 5.00 9.92
CA MET A 27 -5.21 4.47 11.12
C MET A 27 -4.73 3.05 10.87
N VAL A 28 -3.45 2.79 11.09
CA VAL A 28 -2.84 1.46 10.96
C VAL A 28 -1.98 1.16 12.18
N GLY A 29 -2.31 0.10 12.90
CA GLY A 29 -1.59 -0.27 14.12
C GLY A 29 -1.61 0.82 15.20
N GLY A 30 -2.70 1.57 15.29
CA GLY A 30 -2.88 2.65 16.26
C GLY A 30 -2.16 3.96 15.93
N ALA A 31 -1.57 4.07 14.74
CA ALA A 31 -0.92 5.30 14.27
C ALA A 31 -1.59 5.85 13.01
N ALA A 32 -1.69 7.17 12.91
CA ALA A 32 -2.14 7.84 11.69
C ALA A 32 -1.06 7.73 10.60
N MET A 33 -1.47 7.42 9.38
CA MET A 33 -0.60 7.29 8.22
C MET A 33 -0.73 8.54 7.35
N TYR A 34 0.31 9.35 7.34
CA TYR A 34 0.31 10.64 6.68
C TYR A 34 0.74 10.52 5.20
N PRO A 35 -0.04 11.01 4.23
CA PRO A 35 0.31 10.95 2.81
C PRO A 35 1.52 11.82 2.45
N THR A 36 1.96 12.68 3.36
CA THR A 36 3.16 13.52 3.22
C THR A 36 4.45 12.80 3.63
N LYS A 37 4.34 11.67 4.33
CA LYS A 37 5.47 10.83 4.75
C LYS A 37 5.67 9.67 3.78
N ASN A 38 6.91 9.17 3.69
CA ASN A 38 7.21 7.99 2.87
C ASN A 38 6.75 6.68 3.56
N ILE A 39 6.87 5.58 2.83
CA ILE A 39 6.44 4.24 3.27
C ILE A 39 7.10 3.85 4.61
N VAL A 40 8.41 4.07 4.75
CA VAL A 40 9.16 3.67 5.94
C VAL A 40 8.84 4.58 7.13
N GLU A 41 8.79 5.90 6.92
CA GLU A 41 8.46 6.89 7.96
C GLU A 41 7.09 6.65 8.60
N ASN A 42 6.13 6.15 7.84
CA ASN A 42 4.83 5.77 8.36
C ASN A 42 4.85 4.38 9.01
N ALA A 43 5.47 3.40 8.36
CA ALA A 43 5.48 2.02 8.85
C ALA A 43 6.13 1.88 10.24
N VAL A 44 7.16 2.66 10.54
CA VAL A 44 7.85 2.63 11.85
C VAL A 44 6.95 3.06 13.02
N ASN A 45 5.88 3.79 12.75
CA ASN A 45 4.92 4.24 13.76
C ASN A 45 3.80 3.21 14.02
N SER A 46 3.65 2.23 13.11
CA SER A 46 2.61 1.20 13.21
C SER A 46 3.01 0.08 14.15
N LYS A 47 2.23 -0.14 15.21
CA LYS A 47 2.43 -1.26 16.15
C LYS A 47 2.18 -2.61 15.50
N ASP A 48 1.42 -2.66 14.41
CA ASP A 48 1.09 -3.90 13.70
C ASP A 48 2.16 -4.31 12.68
N HIS A 49 3.17 -3.48 12.42
CA HIS A 49 4.20 -3.71 11.41
C HIS A 49 5.63 -3.72 11.97
N THR A 50 5.80 -3.90 13.28
CA THR A 50 7.12 -3.90 13.92
C THR A 50 8.03 -5.00 13.38
N THR A 51 7.50 -6.19 13.12
CA THR A 51 8.24 -7.31 12.51
C THR A 51 8.65 -6.98 11.07
N LEU A 52 7.75 -6.39 10.27
CA LEU A 52 8.05 -5.97 8.91
C LEU A 52 9.18 -4.92 8.88
N VAL A 53 9.11 -3.92 9.75
CA VAL A 53 10.15 -2.88 9.87
C VAL A 53 11.51 -3.48 10.25
N ALA A 54 11.53 -4.41 11.21
CA ALA A 54 12.75 -5.13 11.58
C ALA A 54 13.31 -5.93 10.40
N ALA A 55 12.46 -6.63 9.64
CA ALA A 55 12.83 -7.39 8.46
C ALA A 55 13.41 -6.49 7.35
N VAL A 56 12.77 -5.34 7.07
CA VAL A 56 13.24 -4.36 6.08
C VAL A 56 14.62 -3.81 6.45
N LYS A 57 14.85 -3.53 7.72
CA LYS A 57 16.17 -3.09 8.23
C LYS A 57 17.22 -4.19 8.09
N ALA A 58 16.90 -5.42 8.47
CA ALA A 58 17.81 -6.58 8.38
C ALA A 58 18.17 -6.87 6.91
N ALA A 59 17.23 -6.72 5.98
CA ALA A 59 17.48 -6.88 4.55
C ALA A 59 18.28 -5.71 3.93
N GLY A 60 18.38 -4.56 4.59
CA GLY A 60 19.02 -3.36 4.06
C GLY A 60 18.18 -2.66 2.97
N LEU A 61 16.84 -2.82 3.02
CA LEU A 61 15.92 -2.26 2.02
C LEU A 61 15.32 -0.91 2.40
N VAL A 62 15.75 -0.31 3.51
CA VAL A 62 15.22 0.97 4.00
C VAL A 62 15.37 2.06 2.93
N GLU A 63 16.58 2.31 2.43
CA GLU A 63 16.86 3.32 1.41
C GLU A 63 16.11 3.06 0.11
N THR A 64 15.95 1.78 -0.28
CA THR A 64 15.18 1.40 -1.47
C THR A 64 13.70 1.78 -1.32
N LEU A 65 13.10 1.53 -0.16
CA LEU A 65 11.70 1.85 0.10
C LEU A 65 11.46 3.33 0.44
N GLU A 66 12.49 4.08 0.78
CA GLU A 66 12.47 5.54 0.93
C GLU A 66 12.68 6.29 -0.38
N SER A 67 13.17 5.61 -1.42
CA SER A 67 13.41 6.23 -2.73
C SER A 67 12.13 6.78 -3.36
N ALA A 68 12.29 7.58 -4.43
CA ALA A 68 11.21 8.36 -5.03
C ALA A 68 10.01 7.54 -5.55
N GLY A 69 10.12 6.22 -5.71
CA GLY A 69 9.03 5.36 -6.17
C GLY A 69 8.47 5.73 -7.56
N PRO A 70 7.17 5.64 -7.82
CA PRO A 70 6.13 5.17 -6.90
C PRO A 70 6.12 3.64 -6.69
N PHE A 71 5.72 3.22 -5.49
CA PHE A 71 5.61 1.80 -5.13
C PHE A 71 4.20 1.44 -4.65
N THR A 72 3.80 0.20 -4.88
CA THR A 72 2.69 -0.45 -4.19
C THR A 72 3.26 -1.53 -3.28
N VAL A 73 3.04 -1.40 -1.98
CA VAL A 73 3.56 -2.32 -0.97
C VAL A 73 2.40 -3.08 -0.32
N PHE A 74 2.47 -4.39 -0.39
CA PHE A 74 1.57 -5.28 0.34
C PHE A 74 2.21 -5.61 1.70
N ALA A 75 1.81 -4.88 2.76
CA ALA A 75 2.44 -4.92 4.06
C ALA A 75 1.80 -5.98 4.97
N PRO A 76 2.49 -7.10 5.27
CA PRO A 76 1.99 -8.09 6.21
C PRO A 76 2.12 -7.59 7.65
N THR A 77 1.07 -7.85 8.45
CA THR A 77 1.04 -7.52 9.88
C THR A 77 1.90 -8.48 10.71
N ASN A 78 2.15 -8.12 11.97
CA ASN A 78 2.81 -9.02 12.92
C ASN A 78 2.08 -10.37 13.03
N GLU A 79 0.72 -10.35 12.99
CA GLU A 79 -0.09 -11.57 12.95
C GLU A 79 0.16 -12.39 11.69
N ALA A 80 0.37 -11.73 10.55
CA ALA A 80 0.69 -12.42 9.30
C ALA A 80 2.02 -13.19 9.40
N PHE A 81 3.03 -12.59 10.03
CA PHE A 81 4.30 -13.26 10.32
C PHE A 81 4.14 -14.39 11.34
N GLY A 82 3.26 -14.22 12.34
CA GLY A 82 2.93 -15.25 13.34
C GLY A 82 2.27 -16.50 12.77
N LYS A 83 1.73 -16.46 11.55
CA LYS A 83 1.19 -17.62 10.83
C LYS A 83 2.24 -18.48 10.16
N LEU A 84 3.47 -17.97 10.04
CA LEU A 84 4.59 -18.76 9.54
C LEU A 84 4.99 -19.82 10.59
N PRO A 85 5.61 -20.93 10.17
CA PRO A 85 6.12 -21.92 11.11
C PRO A 85 7.03 -21.28 12.15
N ALA A 86 6.97 -21.78 13.39
CA ALA A 86 7.78 -21.27 14.50
C ALA A 86 9.27 -21.22 14.13
N GLY A 87 9.94 -20.12 14.47
CA GLY A 87 11.35 -19.90 14.15
C GLY A 87 11.64 -19.44 12.72
N THR A 88 10.64 -19.42 11.82
CA THR A 88 10.87 -18.98 10.43
C THR A 88 11.32 -17.51 10.38
N VAL A 89 10.65 -16.63 11.12
CA VAL A 89 10.99 -15.19 11.16
C VAL A 89 12.38 -14.99 11.74
N ASP A 90 12.67 -15.66 12.87
CA ASP A 90 13.99 -15.58 13.54
C ASP A 90 15.13 -16.07 12.64
N ASN A 91 14.87 -17.08 11.82
CA ASN A 91 15.82 -17.55 10.83
C ASN A 91 15.98 -16.59 9.66
N LEU A 92 14.87 -16.01 9.14
CA LEU A 92 14.93 -15.10 8.00
C LEU A 92 15.68 -13.80 8.29
N VAL A 93 15.64 -13.30 9.53
CA VAL A 93 16.35 -12.06 9.91
C VAL A 93 17.84 -12.27 10.19
N LYS A 94 18.33 -13.50 10.18
CA LYS A 94 19.76 -13.78 10.34
C LYS A 94 20.55 -13.30 9.13
N PRO A 95 21.81 -12.84 9.32
CA PRO A 95 22.66 -12.36 8.23
C PRO A 95 22.85 -13.35 7.09
N GLU A 96 22.96 -14.66 7.41
CA GLU A 96 23.11 -15.74 6.43
C GLU A 96 21.89 -15.91 5.51
N ASN A 97 20.71 -15.44 5.94
CA ASN A 97 19.45 -15.56 5.20
C ASN A 97 19.01 -14.22 4.56
N LYS A 98 19.89 -13.21 4.55
CA LYS A 98 19.58 -11.88 4.04
C LYS A 98 19.06 -11.89 2.60
N GLU A 99 19.62 -12.72 1.73
CA GLU A 99 19.17 -12.85 0.34
C GLU A 99 17.73 -13.37 0.24
N MET A 100 17.41 -14.41 1.02
CA MET A 100 16.06 -14.97 1.09
C MET A 100 15.07 -13.94 1.64
N LEU A 101 15.44 -13.22 2.69
CA LEU A 101 14.62 -12.15 3.27
C LEU A 101 14.38 -11.04 2.25
N THR A 102 15.43 -10.60 1.55
CA THR A 102 15.32 -9.61 0.47
C THR A 102 14.39 -10.08 -0.64
N LYS A 103 14.51 -11.34 -1.06
CA LYS A 103 13.63 -11.95 -2.07
C LYS A 103 12.17 -11.92 -1.63
N ILE A 104 11.87 -12.28 -0.39
CA ILE A 104 10.51 -12.25 0.17
C ILE A 104 9.99 -10.82 0.25
N LEU A 105 10.76 -9.88 0.78
CA LEU A 105 10.32 -8.49 0.95
C LEU A 105 10.09 -7.79 -0.40
N THR A 106 10.97 -7.97 -1.38
CA THR A 106 10.81 -7.40 -2.72
C THR A 106 9.68 -8.08 -3.51
N TYR A 107 9.30 -9.30 -3.15
CA TYR A 107 8.10 -9.95 -3.68
C TYR A 107 6.79 -9.29 -3.19
N HIS A 108 6.80 -8.61 -2.05
CA HIS A 108 5.68 -7.83 -1.55
C HIS A 108 5.58 -6.41 -2.16
N VAL A 109 6.53 -6.03 -3.00
CA VAL A 109 6.60 -4.70 -3.60
C VAL A 109 6.37 -4.80 -5.10
N VAL A 110 5.50 -3.94 -5.62
CA VAL A 110 5.22 -3.80 -7.05
C VAL A 110 5.57 -2.37 -7.46
N ALA A 111 6.26 -2.21 -8.59
CA ALA A 111 6.55 -0.90 -9.14
C ALA A 111 5.27 -0.21 -9.64
N GLY A 112 5.16 1.09 -9.40
CA GLY A 112 3.97 1.87 -9.70
C GLY A 112 3.01 2.00 -8.51
N ARG A 113 2.22 3.06 -8.52
CA ARG A 113 1.15 3.28 -7.53
C ARG A 113 -0.13 2.65 -8.07
N MET A 114 -0.70 1.70 -7.35
CA MET A 114 -1.97 1.06 -7.67
C MET A 114 -2.90 1.18 -6.47
N SER A 115 -4.00 1.91 -6.63
CA SER A 115 -5.08 1.94 -5.64
C SER A 115 -5.86 0.62 -5.64
N SER A 116 -6.69 0.42 -4.62
CA SER A 116 -7.62 -0.71 -4.58
C SER A 116 -8.57 -0.69 -5.78
N GLN A 117 -8.96 0.49 -6.25
CA GLN A 117 -9.78 0.63 -7.46
C GLN A 117 -9.05 0.17 -8.71
N ASP A 118 -7.76 0.53 -8.88
CA ASP A 118 -6.94 0.05 -9.99
C ASP A 118 -6.80 -1.48 -9.98
N LEU A 119 -6.63 -2.05 -8.78
CA LEU A 119 -6.58 -3.51 -8.60
C LEU A 119 -7.92 -4.16 -8.99
N TRP A 120 -9.06 -3.57 -8.57
CA TRP A 120 -10.39 -4.02 -8.95
C TRP A 120 -10.60 -3.99 -10.45
N ASP A 121 -10.22 -2.91 -11.12
CA ASP A 121 -10.40 -2.73 -12.55
C ASP A 121 -9.53 -3.72 -13.34
N LYS A 122 -8.30 -3.98 -12.89
CA LYS A 122 -7.45 -5.04 -13.46
C LYS A 122 -8.07 -6.44 -13.27
N VAL A 123 -8.60 -6.75 -12.09
CA VAL A 123 -9.27 -8.03 -11.82
C VAL A 123 -10.50 -8.21 -12.69
N LYS A 124 -11.31 -7.17 -12.86
CA LYS A 124 -12.49 -7.19 -13.76
C LYS A 124 -12.07 -7.40 -15.21
N ALA A 125 -11.07 -6.67 -15.70
CA ALA A 125 -10.55 -6.79 -17.06
C ALA A 125 -9.97 -8.18 -17.34
N GLY A 126 -9.39 -8.83 -16.30
CA GLY A 126 -8.81 -10.17 -16.37
C GLY A 126 -9.77 -11.31 -15.99
N ASN A 127 -11.10 -11.10 -16.12
CA ASN A 127 -12.12 -12.11 -15.82
C ASN A 127 -12.03 -12.71 -14.41
N GLY A 128 -11.81 -11.85 -13.41
CA GLY A 128 -11.76 -12.23 -11.99
C GLY A 128 -10.35 -12.40 -11.43
N MET A 129 -9.31 -12.18 -12.25
CA MET A 129 -7.92 -12.36 -11.86
C MET A 129 -7.02 -11.35 -12.58
N ALA A 130 -6.04 -10.80 -11.87
CA ALA A 130 -5.00 -9.95 -12.44
C ALA A 130 -3.62 -10.43 -12.01
N SER A 131 -2.64 -10.40 -12.92
CA SER A 131 -1.24 -10.70 -12.61
C SER A 131 -0.45 -9.41 -12.48
N LEU A 132 0.27 -9.27 -11.37
CA LEU A 132 1.21 -8.19 -11.11
C LEU A 132 2.64 -8.75 -11.16
N THR A 133 3.57 -7.97 -11.68
CA THR A 133 5.00 -8.29 -11.60
C THR A 133 5.59 -7.57 -10.40
N THR A 134 6.19 -8.31 -9.50
CA THR A 134 6.83 -7.77 -8.30
C THR A 134 8.22 -7.23 -8.60
N VAL A 135 8.78 -6.42 -7.71
CA VAL A 135 10.17 -5.90 -7.83
C VAL A 135 11.19 -7.05 -7.83
N GLN A 136 10.87 -8.15 -7.15
CA GLN A 136 11.68 -9.39 -7.17
C GLN A 136 11.68 -10.05 -8.55
N GLY A 137 10.70 -9.77 -9.41
CA GLY A 137 10.53 -10.35 -10.74
C GLY A 137 9.48 -11.48 -10.82
N GLY A 138 9.03 -11.99 -9.68
CA GLY A 138 7.98 -13.02 -9.62
C GLY A 138 6.59 -12.45 -9.89
N LYS A 139 5.64 -13.34 -10.09
CA LYS A 139 4.23 -12.99 -10.36
C LYS A 139 3.40 -13.08 -9.09
N LEU A 140 2.61 -12.05 -8.84
CA LEU A 140 1.64 -11.97 -7.77
C LEU A 140 0.24 -11.85 -8.38
N MET A 141 -0.64 -12.79 -8.06
CA MET A 141 -2.00 -12.78 -8.58
C MET A 141 -2.90 -12.00 -7.63
N VAL A 142 -3.71 -11.10 -8.17
CA VAL A 142 -4.80 -10.42 -7.45
C VAL A 142 -6.11 -11.01 -7.89
N MET A 143 -6.95 -11.36 -6.94
CA MET A 143 -8.27 -11.94 -7.17
C MET A 143 -9.31 -11.27 -6.29
N ALA A 144 -10.58 -11.43 -6.63
CA ALA A 144 -11.70 -10.90 -5.87
C ALA A 144 -12.62 -12.03 -5.37
N LYS A 145 -13.13 -11.85 -4.15
CA LYS A 145 -14.22 -12.68 -3.62
C LYS A 145 -15.23 -11.79 -2.88
N GLY A 146 -16.42 -11.68 -3.44
CA GLY A 146 -17.43 -10.72 -2.98
C GLY A 146 -16.91 -9.28 -3.14
N LYS A 147 -16.84 -8.53 -2.06
CA LYS A 147 -16.34 -7.14 -2.02
C LYS A 147 -14.89 -7.03 -1.53
N LYS A 148 -14.13 -8.13 -1.48
CA LYS A 148 -12.77 -8.15 -0.95
C LYS A 148 -11.79 -8.61 -2.01
N LEU A 149 -10.62 -7.98 -2.01
CA LEU A 149 -9.45 -8.40 -2.79
C LEU A 149 -8.55 -9.29 -1.96
N TYR A 150 -7.95 -10.26 -2.58
CA TYR A 150 -6.90 -11.10 -2.00
C TYR A 150 -5.81 -11.39 -3.02
N LEU A 151 -4.65 -11.67 -2.52
CA LEU A 151 -3.46 -12.01 -3.28
C LEU A 151 -3.23 -13.52 -3.23
N VAL A 152 -2.69 -14.06 -4.31
CA VAL A 152 -2.23 -15.45 -4.37
C VAL A 152 -0.79 -15.46 -4.85
N ASP A 153 0.09 -16.05 -4.07
CA ASP A 153 1.50 -16.19 -4.40
C ASP A 153 1.78 -17.38 -5.30
N GLU A 154 3.02 -17.52 -5.75
CA GLU A 154 3.44 -18.59 -6.65
C GLU A 154 3.35 -19.99 -6.02
N LYS A 155 3.28 -20.09 -4.69
CA LYS A 155 3.09 -21.36 -3.96
C LYS A 155 1.62 -21.65 -3.66
N GLY A 156 0.70 -20.79 -4.12
CA GLY A 156 -0.75 -20.92 -3.90
C GLY A 156 -1.21 -20.40 -2.55
N GLY A 157 -0.31 -19.75 -1.78
CA GLY A 157 -0.65 -19.07 -0.54
C GLY A 157 -1.58 -17.88 -0.80
N LYS A 158 -2.54 -17.66 0.10
CA LYS A 158 -3.54 -16.59 -0.02
C LYS A 158 -3.36 -15.55 1.08
N SER A 159 -3.41 -14.28 0.69
CA SER A 159 -3.35 -13.15 1.60
C SER A 159 -4.44 -12.13 1.30
N TRP A 160 -5.27 -11.80 2.28
CA TRP A 160 -6.37 -10.86 2.13
C TRP A 160 -5.90 -9.44 2.38
N ILE A 161 -6.34 -8.50 1.56
CA ILE A 161 -6.19 -7.07 1.82
C ILE A 161 -7.20 -6.69 2.90
N THR A 162 -6.70 -6.25 4.06
CA THR A 162 -7.50 -5.87 5.24
C THR A 162 -7.72 -4.37 5.33
N ILE A 163 -6.69 -3.57 5.00
CA ILE A 163 -6.76 -2.12 4.88
C ILE A 163 -6.12 -1.76 3.54
N ALA A 164 -6.88 -1.06 2.71
CA ALA A 164 -6.42 -0.64 1.39
C ALA A 164 -6.17 0.87 1.35
N ASP A 165 -5.45 1.32 0.33
CA ASP A 165 -5.28 2.73 -0.04
C ASP A 165 -4.66 3.61 1.06
N VAL A 166 -3.71 3.05 1.82
CA VAL A 166 -2.89 3.81 2.76
C VAL A 166 -1.85 4.59 1.96
N ASN A 167 -2.20 5.82 1.58
CA ASN A 167 -1.39 6.66 0.71
C ASN A 167 -0.13 7.18 1.41
N GLN A 168 0.98 7.19 0.67
CA GLN A 168 2.29 7.66 1.09
C GLN A 168 2.84 8.65 0.05
N SER A 169 3.84 9.46 0.40
CA SER A 169 4.46 10.38 -0.54
C SER A 169 5.09 9.65 -1.75
N ASN A 170 5.70 8.50 -1.52
CA ASN A 170 6.38 7.70 -2.54
C ASN A 170 5.65 6.40 -2.92
N GLY A 171 4.36 6.22 -2.56
CA GLY A 171 3.63 5.02 -2.94
C GLY A 171 2.28 4.85 -2.27
N VAL A 172 1.81 3.62 -2.22
CA VAL A 172 0.61 3.20 -1.50
C VAL A 172 0.87 1.88 -0.79
N ILE A 173 0.34 1.74 0.43
CA ILE A 173 0.39 0.50 1.19
C ILE A 173 -1.00 -0.14 1.20
N HIS A 174 -1.04 -1.45 0.98
CA HIS A 174 -2.19 -2.31 1.27
C HIS A 174 -1.80 -3.29 2.37
N VAL A 175 -2.46 -3.21 3.51
CA VAL A 175 -2.20 -4.12 4.64
C VAL A 175 -2.77 -5.48 4.34
N VAL A 176 -1.98 -6.53 4.57
CA VAL A 176 -2.36 -7.91 4.28
C VAL A 176 -2.20 -8.82 5.50
N ASN A 177 -2.99 -9.89 5.54
CA ASN A 177 -3.10 -10.78 6.71
C ASN A 177 -2.30 -12.09 6.63
N ALA A 178 -1.48 -12.25 5.60
CA ALA A 178 -0.54 -13.35 5.46
C ALA A 178 0.70 -12.90 4.68
N VAL A 179 1.85 -13.50 4.98
CA VAL A 179 3.10 -13.29 4.23
C VAL A 179 3.02 -14.08 2.92
N LEU A 180 3.43 -13.43 1.84
CA LEU A 180 3.46 -14.03 0.49
C LEU A 180 4.86 -14.60 0.23
N MET A 181 4.91 -15.79 -0.33
CA MET A 181 6.16 -16.51 -0.54
C MET A 181 6.44 -16.68 -2.03
N PRO A 182 7.58 -16.18 -2.54
CA PRO A 182 8.04 -16.47 -3.89
C PRO A 182 8.49 -17.93 -4.02
N ASN A 183 8.59 -18.42 -5.25
CA ASN A 183 9.21 -19.70 -5.55
C ASN A 183 10.71 -19.72 -5.30
#